data_f336036d3cd670fec26c48bac767a61d
#
_entry.id   f336036d3cd670fec26c48bac767a61d
#
_cell.length_a   1.000
_cell.length_b   1.000
_cell.length_c   1.000
_cell.angle_alpha   90.00
_cell.angle_beta   90.00
_cell.angle_gamma   90.00
#
_symmetry.space_group_name_H-M   'P 1'
#
loop_
_entity.id
_entity.type
_entity.pdbx_description
1 polymer ?
#
loop_
_entity_poly.entity_id
_entity_poly.type
_entity_poly.pdbx_seq_one_letter_code
_entity_poly.pdbx_strand_id
1 'polypeptide(L)'
;MGTIIESCAKAADKVRDICPLVHCITNYVTVNDVANCILAIGASPIMADDIAEAADITSISKALVINMGTLNARTVESMVAAGKKANELGVPVVFDPVGAGASNFRNETAKRILENVKISILRGNLSEMSYLAGLEVSTKGVDTSEADEKNDPVSVAKKTAAKYNCVAAITGAVDTITDGKRVARISNGHPYLSKVTGTGCMTTGLVGSFA
;
A
#
# COMPACT_ATOMS: atom_id res chain seq x y z
N MET A 1 6.09 9.34 -27.95
CA MET A 1 5.70 9.00 -26.56
C MET A 1 4.87 7.73 -26.62
N GLY A 2 5.31 6.63 -25.98
CA GLY A 2 4.52 5.39 -25.91
C GLY A 2 3.23 5.59 -25.11
N THR A 3 2.23 4.74 -25.34
CA THR A 3 1.00 4.72 -24.55
C THR A 3 1.29 4.30 -23.10
N ILE A 4 0.38 4.61 -22.17
CA ILE A 4 0.50 4.14 -20.77
C ILE A 4 0.56 2.60 -20.72
N ILE A 5 -0.14 1.91 -21.62
CA ILE A 5 -0.16 0.45 -21.72
C ILE A 5 1.23 -0.09 -22.10
N GLU A 6 1.89 0.52 -23.08
CA GLU A 6 3.27 0.14 -23.45
C GLU A 6 4.26 0.36 -22.31
N SER A 7 4.07 1.44 -21.55
CA SER A 7 4.90 1.71 -20.36
C SER A 7 4.68 0.67 -19.26
N CYS A 8 3.43 0.25 -19.03
CA CYS A 8 3.10 -0.81 -18.08
C CYS A 8 3.68 -2.17 -18.52
N ALA A 9 3.59 -2.52 -19.81
CA ALA A 9 4.17 -3.74 -20.34
C ALA A 9 5.70 -3.79 -20.14
N LYS A 10 6.39 -2.70 -20.49
CA LYS A 10 7.85 -2.58 -20.26
C LYS A 10 8.22 -2.67 -18.78
N ALA A 11 7.40 -2.09 -17.89
CA ALA A 11 7.64 -2.20 -16.45
C ALA A 11 7.47 -3.65 -15.97
N ALA A 12 6.48 -4.39 -16.48
CA ALA A 12 6.30 -5.80 -16.15
C ALA A 12 7.47 -6.68 -16.64
N ASP A 13 7.96 -6.42 -17.85
CA ASP A 13 9.16 -7.12 -18.36
C ASP A 13 10.39 -6.81 -17.49
N LYS A 14 10.57 -5.55 -17.11
CA LYS A 14 11.67 -5.14 -16.22
C LYS A 14 11.59 -5.82 -14.85
N VAL A 15 10.41 -6.01 -14.27
CA VAL A 15 10.24 -6.75 -13.00
C VAL A 15 10.75 -8.19 -13.17
N ARG A 16 10.41 -8.87 -14.27
CA ARG A 16 10.86 -10.24 -14.56
C ARG A 16 12.37 -10.32 -14.76
N ASP A 17 12.96 -9.34 -15.44
CA ASP A 17 14.40 -9.28 -15.72
C ASP A 17 15.21 -9.03 -14.44
N ILE A 18 14.73 -8.16 -13.55
CA ILE A 18 15.45 -7.74 -12.32
C ILE A 18 15.16 -8.70 -11.16
N CYS A 19 13.97 -9.33 -11.14
CA CYS A 19 13.48 -10.15 -10.04
C CYS A 19 13.66 -9.46 -8.67
N PRO A 20 13.06 -8.25 -8.45
CA PRO A 20 13.32 -7.45 -7.26
C PRO A 20 12.88 -8.18 -5.99
N LEU A 21 13.72 -8.14 -4.95
CA LEU A 21 13.34 -8.61 -3.61
C LEU A 21 12.42 -7.59 -2.96
N VAL A 22 11.21 -8.03 -2.61
CA VAL A 22 10.17 -7.21 -1.97
C VAL A 22 9.97 -7.68 -0.52
N HIS A 23 10.38 -6.86 0.42
CA HIS A 23 10.13 -7.12 1.84
C HIS A 23 8.71 -6.74 2.20
N CYS A 24 7.94 -7.69 2.73
CA CYS A 24 6.55 -7.48 3.10
C CYS A 24 6.33 -7.75 4.60
N ILE A 25 6.07 -6.68 5.37
CA ILE A 25 5.47 -6.80 6.70
C ILE A 25 3.96 -6.68 6.47
N THR A 26 3.30 -7.81 6.29
CA THR A 26 1.90 -7.90 5.86
C THR A 26 1.07 -8.71 6.87
N ASN A 27 -0.23 -8.82 6.61
CA ASN A 27 -1.14 -9.53 7.51
C ASN A 27 -1.10 -11.05 7.28
N TYR A 28 -1.25 -11.81 8.36
CA TYR A 28 -1.14 -13.27 8.33
C TYR A 28 -2.34 -13.96 7.66
N VAL A 29 -3.47 -13.27 7.47
CA VAL A 29 -4.64 -13.85 6.77
C VAL A 29 -4.33 -14.11 5.30
N THR A 30 -3.50 -13.24 4.69
CA THR A 30 -3.23 -13.26 3.24
C THR A 30 -1.75 -13.32 2.90
N VAL A 31 -0.88 -13.58 3.87
CA VAL A 31 0.58 -13.58 3.67
C VAL A 31 1.01 -14.51 2.54
N ASN A 32 0.44 -15.72 2.47
CA ASN A 32 0.75 -16.69 1.41
C ASN A 32 0.27 -16.23 0.03
N ASP A 33 -0.92 -15.64 -0.05
CA ASP A 33 -1.48 -15.13 -1.30
C ASP A 33 -0.66 -13.95 -1.82
N VAL A 34 -0.24 -13.05 -0.94
CA VAL A 34 0.66 -11.93 -1.28
C VAL A 34 1.98 -12.45 -1.83
N ALA A 35 2.60 -13.44 -1.16
CA ALA A 35 3.84 -14.04 -1.63
C ALA A 35 3.67 -14.66 -3.03
N ASN A 36 2.62 -15.45 -3.23
CA ASN A 36 2.36 -16.08 -4.52
C ASN A 36 2.05 -15.08 -5.64
N CYS A 37 1.34 -13.99 -5.34
CA CYS A 37 1.13 -12.92 -6.33
C CYS A 37 2.44 -12.24 -6.76
N ILE A 38 3.33 -11.95 -5.82
CA ILE A 38 4.65 -11.36 -6.09
C ILE A 38 5.49 -12.31 -6.95
N LEU A 39 5.52 -13.62 -6.61
CA LEU A 39 6.20 -14.64 -7.42
C LEU A 39 5.61 -14.75 -8.83
N ALA A 40 4.29 -14.71 -8.96
CA ALA A 40 3.60 -14.87 -10.24
C ALA A 40 3.95 -13.80 -11.27
N ILE A 41 4.29 -12.57 -10.84
CA ILE A 41 4.70 -11.49 -11.76
C ILE A 41 6.21 -11.47 -12.02
N GLY A 42 6.98 -12.33 -11.35
CA GLY A 42 8.44 -12.47 -11.54
C GLY A 42 9.28 -11.71 -10.51
N ALA A 43 8.71 -11.20 -9.44
CA ALA A 43 9.46 -10.64 -8.31
C ALA A 43 9.69 -11.68 -7.21
N SER A 44 10.49 -11.37 -6.20
CA SER A 44 10.84 -12.25 -5.09
C SER A 44 10.31 -11.70 -3.77
N PRO A 45 9.35 -12.35 -3.08
CA PRO A 45 8.85 -11.90 -1.79
C PRO A 45 9.71 -12.40 -0.64
N ILE A 46 9.83 -11.58 0.41
CA ILE A 46 10.32 -12.00 1.72
C ILE A 46 9.42 -11.44 2.82
N MET A 47 8.96 -12.30 3.75
CA MET A 47 8.09 -11.95 4.88
C MET A 47 8.89 -12.06 6.17
N ALA A 48 9.37 -10.91 6.67
CA ALA A 48 10.16 -10.83 7.89
C ALA A 48 9.57 -9.74 8.79
N ASP A 49 8.87 -10.12 9.85
CA ASP A 49 8.14 -9.19 10.72
C ASP A 49 8.71 -9.11 12.14
N ASP A 50 9.81 -9.80 12.42
CA ASP A 50 10.46 -9.71 13.71
C ASP A 50 11.38 -8.48 13.79
N ILE A 51 11.33 -7.79 14.93
CA ILE A 51 12.13 -6.57 15.16
C ILE A 51 13.65 -6.84 15.08
N ALA A 52 14.08 -8.06 15.35
CA ALA A 52 15.48 -8.44 15.34
C ALA A 52 16.07 -8.49 13.92
N GLU A 53 15.25 -8.70 12.89
CA GLU A 53 15.73 -8.84 11.50
C GLU A 53 15.10 -7.87 10.50
N ALA A 54 13.97 -7.24 10.84
CA ALA A 54 13.19 -6.44 9.87
C ALA A 54 14.01 -5.35 9.17
N ALA A 55 14.91 -4.68 9.89
CA ALA A 55 15.78 -3.66 9.32
C ALA A 55 16.85 -4.27 8.39
N ASP A 56 17.42 -5.41 8.76
CA ASP A 56 18.46 -6.09 7.97
C ASP A 56 17.89 -6.62 6.65
N ILE A 57 16.72 -7.26 6.71
CA ILE A 57 16.00 -7.72 5.52
C ILE A 57 15.60 -6.55 4.62
N THR A 58 15.14 -5.43 5.19
CA THR A 58 14.89 -4.22 4.40
C THR A 58 16.15 -3.74 3.69
N SER A 59 17.32 -3.84 4.32
CA SER A 59 18.58 -3.33 3.75
C SER A 59 19.01 -4.01 2.47
N ILE A 60 18.61 -5.26 2.25
CA ILE A 60 18.90 -6.03 1.03
C ILE A 60 17.75 -6.03 0.02
N SER A 61 16.61 -5.43 0.37
CA SER A 61 15.40 -5.41 -0.46
C SER A 61 15.38 -4.22 -1.42
N LYS A 62 14.57 -4.35 -2.49
CA LYS A 62 14.35 -3.28 -3.48
C LYS A 62 13.10 -2.47 -3.20
N ALA A 63 12.18 -3.00 -2.39
CA ALA A 63 11.00 -2.29 -1.89
C ALA A 63 10.59 -2.84 -0.52
N LEU A 64 9.95 -1.99 0.29
CA LEU A 64 9.29 -2.36 1.54
C LEU A 64 7.80 -2.15 1.41
N VAL A 65 7.02 -3.17 1.74
CA VAL A 65 5.56 -3.14 1.83
C VAL A 65 5.15 -3.24 3.30
N ILE A 66 4.41 -2.26 3.79
CA ILE A 66 3.83 -2.23 5.14
C ILE A 66 2.32 -2.30 5.03
N ASN A 67 1.70 -3.32 5.62
CA ASN A 67 0.25 -3.53 5.62
C ASN A 67 -0.26 -3.76 7.05
N MET A 68 -1.25 -2.97 7.47
CA MET A 68 -1.80 -2.99 8.83
C MET A 68 -2.96 -3.99 9.03
N GLY A 69 -3.15 -4.99 8.16
CA GLY A 69 -4.35 -5.84 8.17
C GLY A 69 -4.61 -6.55 9.50
N THR A 70 -3.68 -7.35 9.98
CA THR A 70 -3.74 -8.05 11.28
C THR A 70 -2.77 -7.43 12.28
N LEU A 71 -3.06 -6.18 12.64
CA LEU A 71 -2.17 -5.34 13.44
C LEU A 71 -1.99 -5.89 14.86
N ASN A 72 -0.73 -5.88 15.33
CA ASN A 72 -0.37 -6.14 16.73
C ASN A 72 0.81 -5.25 17.14
N ALA A 73 0.97 -5.01 18.45
CA ALA A 73 1.95 -4.06 18.97
C ALA A 73 3.39 -4.42 18.58
N ARG A 74 3.72 -5.71 18.50
CA ARG A 74 5.08 -6.18 18.15
C ARG A 74 5.42 -5.82 16.70
N THR A 75 4.53 -6.10 15.75
CA THR A 75 4.80 -5.80 14.33
C THR A 75 4.83 -4.31 14.03
N VAL A 76 4.18 -3.46 14.83
CA VAL A 76 4.26 -1.99 14.69
C VAL A 76 5.70 -1.49 14.86
N GLU A 77 6.43 -2.03 15.85
CA GLU A 77 7.83 -1.68 16.06
C GLU A 77 8.68 -2.06 14.84
N SER A 78 8.48 -3.27 14.33
CA SER A 78 9.17 -3.77 13.13
C SER A 78 8.86 -2.92 11.90
N MET A 79 7.60 -2.53 11.69
CA MET A 79 7.18 -1.65 10.59
C MET A 79 7.92 -0.31 10.62
N VAL A 80 8.03 0.30 11.82
CA VAL A 80 8.73 1.58 11.97
C VAL A 80 10.24 1.41 11.77
N ALA A 81 10.85 0.36 12.33
CA ALA A 81 12.28 0.10 12.17
C ALA A 81 12.65 -0.17 10.71
N ALA A 82 11.92 -1.06 10.04
CA ALA A 82 12.07 -1.35 8.63
C ALA A 82 11.87 -0.10 7.76
N GLY A 83 10.82 0.70 8.04
CA GLY A 83 10.53 1.92 7.31
C GLY A 83 11.63 2.98 7.43
N LYS A 84 12.18 3.17 8.62
CA LYS A 84 13.34 4.06 8.83
C LYS A 84 14.57 3.57 8.06
N LYS A 85 14.85 2.26 8.11
CA LYS A 85 15.96 1.66 7.37
C LYS A 85 15.75 1.83 5.85
N ALA A 86 14.54 1.63 5.34
CA ALA A 86 14.20 1.88 3.94
C ALA A 86 14.50 3.33 3.55
N ASN A 87 14.09 4.30 4.38
CA ASN A 87 14.33 5.71 4.11
C ASN A 87 15.83 6.08 4.13
N GLU A 88 16.62 5.51 5.06
CA GLU A 88 18.08 5.70 5.11
C GLU A 88 18.77 5.25 3.81
N LEU A 89 18.29 4.16 3.22
CA LEU A 89 18.89 3.54 2.03
C LEU A 89 18.23 3.97 0.71
N GLY A 90 17.18 4.81 0.76
CA GLY A 90 16.42 5.22 -0.43
C GLY A 90 15.56 4.09 -1.02
N VAL A 91 15.27 3.04 -0.25
CA VAL A 91 14.36 1.97 -0.64
C VAL A 91 12.92 2.49 -0.60
N PRO A 92 12.12 2.35 -1.67
CA PRO A 92 10.74 2.82 -1.69
C PRO A 92 9.87 2.06 -0.69
N VAL A 93 8.96 2.80 -0.03
CA VAL A 93 8.02 2.26 0.94
C VAL A 93 6.60 2.38 0.41
N VAL A 94 5.90 1.25 0.31
CA VAL A 94 4.47 1.17 0.02
C VAL A 94 3.73 0.92 1.32
N PHE A 95 2.76 1.78 1.63
CA PHE A 95 1.97 1.67 2.86
C PHE A 95 0.49 1.44 2.56
N ASP A 96 -0.08 0.41 3.20
CA ASP A 96 -1.49 0.04 3.14
C ASP A 96 -2.09 0.16 4.55
N PRO A 97 -2.78 1.27 4.86
CA PRO A 97 -3.33 1.57 6.18
C PRO A 97 -4.65 0.86 6.45
N VAL A 98 -4.70 -0.47 6.24
CA VAL A 98 -5.93 -1.27 6.35
C VAL A 98 -6.70 -0.95 7.62
N GLY A 99 -7.94 -0.49 7.45
CA GLY A 99 -8.86 -0.16 8.55
C GLY A 99 -8.52 1.13 9.30
N ALA A 100 -7.73 2.02 8.73
CA ALA A 100 -7.56 3.37 9.28
C ALA A 100 -8.93 4.06 9.39
N GLY A 101 -9.20 4.67 10.55
CA GLY A 101 -10.50 5.22 10.90
C GLY A 101 -11.38 4.27 11.74
N ALA A 102 -11.10 2.95 11.75
CA ALA A 102 -11.97 1.96 12.40
C ALA A 102 -11.71 1.77 13.91
N SER A 103 -10.49 2.05 14.40
CA SER A 103 -10.18 1.93 15.82
C SER A 103 -9.02 2.85 16.22
N ASN A 104 -8.97 3.23 17.51
CA ASN A 104 -7.90 4.07 18.03
C ASN A 104 -6.52 3.47 17.78
N PHE A 105 -6.36 2.17 18.01
CA PHE A 105 -5.07 1.50 17.81
C PHE A 105 -4.60 1.57 16.35
N ARG A 106 -5.51 1.39 15.37
CA ARG A 106 -5.19 1.56 13.94
C ARG A 106 -4.87 3.00 13.60
N ASN A 107 -5.61 3.93 14.16
CA ASN A 107 -5.43 5.36 13.92
C ASN A 107 -4.06 5.85 14.43
N GLU A 108 -3.72 5.49 15.66
CA GLU A 108 -2.44 5.81 16.27
C GLU A 108 -1.27 5.15 15.55
N THR A 109 -1.45 3.89 15.11
CA THR A 109 -0.41 3.20 14.34
C THR A 109 -0.20 3.84 12.97
N ALA A 110 -1.26 4.14 12.23
CA ALA A 110 -1.14 4.82 10.93
C ALA A 110 -0.44 6.18 11.10
N LYS A 111 -0.85 6.95 12.12
CA LYS A 111 -0.20 8.23 12.47
C LYS A 111 1.29 8.02 12.79
N ARG A 112 1.62 7.07 13.65
CA ARG A 112 2.99 6.77 14.06
C ARG A 112 3.88 6.38 12.88
N ILE A 113 3.38 5.55 11.95
CA ILE A 113 4.11 5.18 10.74
C ILE A 113 4.34 6.42 9.86
N LEU A 114 3.30 7.20 9.58
CA LEU A 114 3.36 8.37 8.71
C LEU A 114 4.22 9.51 9.28
N GLU A 115 4.38 9.61 10.59
CA GLU A 115 5.25 10.59 11.25
C GLU A 115 6.74 10.17 11.25
N ASN A 116 7.03 8.86 11.19
CA ASN A 116 8.37 8.32 11.32
C ASN A 116 8.97 7.78 10.01
N VAL A 117 8.14 7.52 9.02
CA VAL A 117 8.53 6.88 7.76
C VAL A 117 8.04 7.72 6.59
N LYS A 118 8.94 8.11 5.71
CA LYS A 118 8.60 8.73 4.43
C LYS A 118 8.04 7.64 3.50
N ILE A 119 6.77 7.79 3.14
CA ILE A 119 6.07 6.86 2.26
C ILE A 119 6.26 7.28 0.80
N SER A 120 6.55 6.33 -0.07
CA SER A 120 6.63 6.55 -1.52
C SER A 120 5.27 6.40 -2.18
N ILE A 121 4.51 5.36 -1.78
CA ILE A 121 3.18 5.07 -2.30
C ILE A 121 2.26 4.75 -1.14
N LEU A 122 1.16 5.50 -1.01
CA LEU A 122 0.11 5.28 -0.03
C LEU A 122 -1.12 4.73 -0.76
N ARG A 123 -1.51 3.49 -0.45
CA ARG A 123 -2.62 2.79 -1.10
C ARG A 123 -3.66 2.39 -0.07
N GLY A 124 -4.93 2.67 -0.35
CA GLY A 124 -6.06 2.29 0.51
C GLY A 124 -7.39 2.38 -0.23
N ASN A 125 -8.49 2.02 0.43
CA ASN A 125 -9.83 2.30 -0.06
C ASN A 125 -10.21 3.78 0.19
N LEU A 126 -11.35 4.22 -0.35
CA LEU A 126 -11.78 5.62 -0.22
C LEU A 126 -11.96 6.06 1.23
N SER A 127 -12.51 5.18 2.09
CA SER A 127 -12.73 5.46 3.51
C SER A 127 -11.41 5.69 4.26
N GLU A 128 -10.46 4.77 4.12
CA GLU A 128 -9.13 4.85 4.72
C GLU A 128 -8.38 6.11 4.30
N MET A 129 -8.40 6.40 3.00
CA MET A 129 -7.72 7.57 2.44
C MET A 129 -8.41 8.88 2.81
N SER A 130 -9.73 8.91 2.91
CA SER A 130 -10.48 10.06 3.42
C SER A 130 -10.13 10.37 4.88
N TYR A 131 -10.05 9.33 5.71
CA TYR A 131 -9.61 9.47 7.10
C TYR A 131 -8.20 10.08 7.18
N LEU A 132 -7.25 9.54 6.44
CA LEU A 132 -5.87 10.04 6.42
C LEU A 132 -5.78 11.47 5.84
N ALA A 133 -6.64 11.82 4.90
CA ALA A 133 -6.76 13.18 4.39
C ALA A 133 -7.33 14.18 5.43
N GLY A 134 -7.84 13.69 6.57
CA GLY A 134 -8.49 14.50 7.61
C GLY A 134 -9.88 14.96 7.20
N LEU A 135 -10.62 14.14 6.48
CA LEU A 135 -12.01 14.32 6.13
C LEU A 135 -12.90 13.52 7.09
N GLU A 136 -14.15 13.96 7.27
CA GLU A 136 -15.12 13.16 8.02
C GLU A 136 -15.41 11.86 7.27
N VAL A 137 -15.36 10.74 8.00
CA VAL A 137 -15.62 9.40 7.49
C VAL A 137 -16.57 8.67 8.43
N SER A 138 -17.43 7.83 7.87
CA SER A 138 -18.28 6.92 8.62
C SER A 138 -17.79 5.50 8.35
N THR A 139 -16.78 5.07 9.10
CA THR A 139 -16.18 3.73 8.89
C THR A 139 -17.07 2.65 9.50
N LYS A 140 -17.53 1.72 8.66
CA LYS A 140 -18.07 0.42 9.09
C LYS A 140 -17.11 -0.69 8.65
N GLY A 141 -16.09 -0.96 9.49
CA GLY A 141 -15.14 -2.03 9.20
C GLY A 141 -14.11 -1.69 8.12
N VAL A 142 -13.81 -2.64 7.23
CA VAL A 142 -12.77 -2.54 6.19
C VAL A 142 -13.33 -2.06 4.85
N ASP A 143 -14.65 -2.03 4.70
CA ASP A 143 -15.33 -1.63 3.47
C ASP A 143 -15.74 -0.15 3.50
N THR A 144 -15.75 0.47 2.33
CA THR A 144 -16.25 1.84 2.15
C THR A 144 -17.74 1.91 2.48
N SER A 145 -18.15 2.85 3.33
CA SER A 145 -19.55 3.07 3.67
C SER A 145 -20.25 4.00 2.66
N GLU A 146 -21.60 3.94 2.61
CA GLU A 146 -22.39 4.86 1.78
C GLU A 146 -22.17 6.36 2.11
N ALA A 147 -21.74 6.67 3.34
CA ALA A 147 -21.42 8.04 3.73
C ALA A 147 -20.08 8.51 3.12
N ASP A 148 -19.17 7.59 2.83
CA ASP A 148 -17.87 7.90 2.23
C ASP A 148 -17.98 8.15 0.71
N GLU A 149 -19.06 7.67 0.06
CA GLU A 149 -19.32 7.91 -1.36
C GLU A 149 -19.55 9.41 -1.70
N LYS A 150 -19.78 10.24 -0.67
CA LYS A 150 -19.88 11.71 -0.84
C LYS A 150 -18.52 12.35 -1.12
N ASN A 151 -17.42 11.71 -0.79
CA ASN A 151 -16.09 12.22 -1.04
C ASN A 151 -15.65 11.89 -2.47
N ASP A 152 -15.29 12.90 -3.26
CA ASP A 152 -14.73 12.69 -4.60
C ASP A 152 -13.35 12.02 -4.51
N PRO A 153 -13.15 10.81 -5.07
CA PRO A 153 -11.88 10.08 -4.98
C PRO A 153 -10.68 10.86 -5.52
N VAL A 154 -10.87 11.69 -6.55
CA VAL A 154 -9.79 12.49 -7.13
C VAL A 154 -9.33 13.57 -6.14
N SER A 155 -10.28 14.24 -5.50
CA SER A 155 -10.00 15.26 -4.50
C SER A 155 -9.29 14.68 -3.29
N VAL A 156 -9.79 13.54 -2.77
CA VAL A 156 -9.18 12.82 -1.65
C VAL A 156 -7.76 12.38 -1.99
N ALA A 157 -7.57 11.75 -3.15
CA ALA A 157 -6.24 11.28 -3.58
C ALA A 157 -5.24 12.43 -3.71
N LYS A 158 -5.62 13.55 -4.34
CA LYS A 158 -4.76 14.73 -4.46
C LYS A 158 -4.40 15.32 -3.10
N LYS A 159 -5.39 15.44 -2.20
CA LYS A 159 -5.17 15.95 -0.84
C LYS A 159 -4.21 15.05 -0.06
N THR A 160 -4.37 13.73 -0.17
CA THR A 160 -3.49 12.76 0.47
C THR A 160 -2.08 12.81 -0.11
N ALA A 161 -1.95 12.82 -1.43
CA ALA A 161 -0.65 12.92 -2.11
C ALA A 161 0.12 14.19 -1.71
N ALA A 162 -0.57 15.34 -1.64
CA ALA A 162 0.01 16.60 -1.21
C ALA A 162 0.42 16.58 0.28
N LYS A 163 -0.44 16.03 1.14
CA LYS A 163 -0.20 15.96 2.59
C LYS A 163 1.03 15.13 2.96
N TYR A 164 1.21 13.99 2.29
CA TYR A 164 2.29 13.05 2.61
C TYR A 164 3.43 13.05 1.59
N ASN A 165 3.36 13.91 0.59
CA ASN A 165 4.34 14.02 -0.49
C ASN A 165 4.68 12.66 -1.13
N CYS A 166 3.64 11.93 -1.52
CA CYS A 166 3.73 10.56 -2.06
C CYS A 166 2.79 10.37 -3.25
N VAL A 167 2.89 9.23 -3.90
CA VAL A 167 1.83 8.77 -4.81
C VAL A 167 0.68 8.23 -3.98
N ALA A 168 -0.53 8.71 -4.20
CA ALA A 168 -1.74 8.21 -3.56
C ALA A 168 -2.52 7.33 -4.55
N ALA A 169 -2.90 6.13 -4.12
CA ALA A 169 -3.69 5.16 -4.88
C ALA A 169 -4.95 4.78 -4.10
N ILE A 170 -6.09 5.30 -4.51
CA ILE A 170 -7.40 4.90 -3.96
C ILE A 170 -7.94 3.78 -4.82
N THR A 171 -8.17 2.62 -4.21
CA THR A 171 -8.71 1.45 -4.92
C THR A 171 -10.21 1.27 -4.64
N GLY A 172 -10.95 0.85 -5.69
CA GLY A 172 -12.39 0.66 -5.66
C GLY A 172 -12.91 0.09 -6.98
N ALA A 173 -14.16 0.33 -7.31
CA ALA A 173 -14.72 -0.05 -8.62
C ALA A 173 -13.98 0.66 -9.78
N VAL A 174 -13.53 1.89 -9.54
CA VAL A 174 -12.60 2.63 -10.38
C VAL A 174 -11.46 3.12 -9.52
N ASP A 175 -10.26 2.60 -9.75
CA ASP A 175 -9.08 3.04 -9.02
C ASP A 175 -8.67 4.45 -9.45
N THR A 176 -8.21 5.25 -8.49
CA THR A 176 -7.75 6.62 -8.72
C THR A 176 -6.34 6.78 -8.18
N ILE A 177 -5.39 7.08 -9.05
CA ILE A 177 -3.96 7.17 -8.72
C ILE A 177 -3.46 8.56 -9.09
N THR A 178 -2.71 9.20 -8.18
CA THR A 178 -2.16 10.54 -8.43
C THR A 178 -0.83 10.76 -7.70
N ASP A 179 0.05 11.54 -8.32
CA ASP A 179 1.24 12.13 -7.72
C ASP A 179 0.99 13.57 -7.20
N GLY A 180 -0.29 13.97 -7.10
CA GLY A 180 -0.73 15.32 -6.77
C GLY A 180 -0.96 16.21 -8.00
N LYS A 181 -0.32 15.91 -9.14
CA LYS A 181 -0.44 16.68 -10.39
C LYS A 181 -1.22 15.91 -11.46
N ARG A 182 -0.73 14.74 -11.83
CA ARG A 182 -1.36 13.82 -12.79
C ARG A 182 -2.36 12.93 -12.10
N VAL A 183 -3.40 12.53 -12.80
CA VAL A 183 -4.41 11.58 -12.32
C VAL A 183 -4.59 10.49 -13.35
N ALA A 184 -4.51 9.24 -12.91
CA ALA A 184 -4.91 8.06 -13.69
C ALA A 184 -6.15 7.43 -13.05
N ARG A 185 -7.07 6.97 -13.89
CA ARG A 185 -8.26 6.20 -13.47
C ARG A 185 -8.25 4.86 -14.17
N ILE A 186 -8.47 3.78 -13.42
CA ILE A 186 -8.38 2.40 -13.91
C ILE A 186 -9.69 1.70 -13.56
N SER A 187 -10.38 1.15 -14.56
CA SER A 187 -11.73 0.57 -14.42
C SER A 187 -11.80 -0.89 -14.89
N ASN A 188 -10.68 -1.62 -14.84
CA ASN A 188 -10.59 -3.01 -15.30
C ASN A 188 -10.70 -4.06 -14.17
N GLY A 189 -11.24 -3.68 -13.02
CA GLY A 189 -11.57 -4.61 -11.95
C GLY A 189 -12.82 -5.46 -12.24
N HIS A 190 -13.14 -6.37 -11.32
CA HIS A 190 -14.34 -7.21 -11.41
C HIS A 190 -15.01 -7.32 -10.03
N PRO A 191 -16.37 -7.33 -9.93
CA PRO A 191 -17.08 -7.45 -8.66
C PRO A 191 -16.70 -8.69 -7.82
N TYR A 192 -16.22 -9.76 -8.46
CA TYR A 192 -15.75 -10.95 -7.74
C TYR A 192 -14.53 -10.70 -6.86
N LEU A 193 -13.74 -9.65 -7.10
CA LEU A 193 -12.63 -9.30 -6.23
C LEU A 193 -13.08 -8.98 -4.80
N SER A 194 -14.30 -8.49 -4.62
CA SER A 194 -14.89 -8.28 -3.29
C SER A 194 -15.34 -9.57 -2.58
N LYS A 195 -15.35 -10.71 -3.28
CA LYS A 195 -15.69 -12.02 -2.72
C LYS A 195 -14.46 -12.86 -2.34
N VAL A 196 -13.28 -12.34 -2.58
CA VAL A 196 -12.00 -12.97 -2.24
C VAL A 196 -11.27 -12.10 -1.23
N THR A 197 -10.96 -12.66 -0.06
CA THR A 197 -10.21 -11.91 0.96
C THR A 197 -8.80 -11.59 0.46
N GLY A 198 -8.28 -10.43 0.84
CA GLY A 198 -6.89 -10.07 0.62
C GLY A 198 -6.54 -9.56 -0.78
N THR A 199 -7.49 -9.39 -1.70
CA THR A 199 -7.22 -8.81 -3.02
C THR A 199 -6.56 -7.43 -2.93
N GLY A 200 -6.94 -6.62 -1.93
CA GLY A 200 -6.26 -5.37 -1.61
C GLY A 200 -4.81 -5.57 -1.18
N CYS A 201 -4.57 -6.49 -0.25
CA CYS A 201 -3.22 -6.78 0.25
C CYS A 201 -2.32 -7.33 -0.87
N MET A 202 -2.85 -8.21 -1.73
CA MET A 202 -2.15 -8.69 -2.93
C MET A 202 -1.79 -7.53 -3.87
N THR A 203 -2.73 -6.62 -4.12
CA THR A 203 -2.47 -5.42 -4.93
C THR A 203 -1.34 -4.59 -4.34
N THR A 204 -1.29 -4.42 -3.01
CA THR A 204 -0.21 -3.67 -2.35
C THR A 204 1.14 -4.36 -2.53
N GLY A 205 1.20 -5.69 -2.44
CA GLY A 205 2.40 -6.48 -2.73
C GLY A 205 2.88 -6.32 -4.18
N LEU A 206 1.93 -6.36 -5.13
CA LEU A 206 2.22 -6.12 -6.55
C LEU A 206 2.77 -4.70 -6.77
N VAL A 207 2.16 -3.67 -6.16
CA VAL A 207 2.67 -2.28 -6.23
C VAL A 207 4.11 -2.20 -5.72
N GLY A 208 4.44 -2.90 -4.64
CA GLY A 208 5.82 -3.00 -4.13
C GLY A 208 6.81 -3.57 -5.14
N SER A 209 6.36 -4.49 -6.00
CA SER A 209 7.22 -5.09 -7.03
C SER A 209 7.56 -4.14 -8.18
N PHE A 210 6.78 -3.07 -8.36
CA PHE A 210 6.98 -2.05 -9.39
C PHE A 210 7.57 -0.73 -8.86
N ALA A 211 7.77 -0.62 -7.56
CA ALA A 211 8.18 0.60 -6.87
C ALA A 211 9.66 0.98 -7.05
#